data_d030901d3464ec48406b48a986a34d53
#
_entry.id   d030901d3464ec48406b48a986a34d53
#
_cell.length_a   1.000
_cell.length_b   1.000
_cell.length_c   1.000
_cell.angle_alpha   90.00
_cell.angle_beta   90.00
_cell.angle_gamma   90.00
#
_symmetry.space_group_name_H-M   'P 1'
#
loop_
_entity.id
_entity.type
_entity.pdbx_description
1 polymer ?
#
loop_
_entity_poly.entity_id
_entity_poly.type
_entity_poly.pdbx_seq_one_letter_code
_entity_poly.pdbx_strand_id
1 'polypeptide(L)'
;RKTVLYPQKSGKLEIEPLSLDIDVQVPTNRRNIFGQVQLVEDNKRVSAGSKTITVRPLPEAGKPEGFSGAVGKFNFTVTPSKTNLKNGESLDLKVAVSGTGNLKLFTLPRPVVPSSIELYDPVHNEKIQTPLSGMNGQISDLYTIIPQFKGKYPIKPMSFSYFDLGSGRYKTITSPE
;
A
#
# COMPACT_ATOMS: atom_id res chain seq x y z
N ARG A 1 19.23 5.84 10.65
CA ARG A 1 17.77 5.61 10.41
C ARG A 1 17.60 4.46 9.43
N LYS A 2 16.69 3.53 9.71
CA LYS A 2 16.33 2.43 8.80
C LYS A 2 14.96 2.73 8.21
N THR A 3 14.77 2.41 6.92
CA THR A 3 13.49 2.58 6.22
C THR A 3 13.25 1.42 5.26
N VAL A 4 11.99 1.21 4.87
CA VAL A 4 11.59 0.22 3.88
C VAL A 4 11.18 0.94 2.61
N LEU A 5 11.68 0.48 1.46
CA LEU A 5 11.36 1.02 0.15
C LEU A 5 10.61 -0.03 -0.67
N TYR A 6 9.61 0.42 -1.41
CA TYR A 6 8.84 -0.41 -2.34
C TYR A 6 9.11 0.07 -3.76
N PRO A 7 9.84 -0.69 -4.60
CA PRO A 7 10.09 -0.31 -5.97
C PRO A 7 8.79 -0.36 -6.80
N GLN A 8 8.57 0.67 -7.60
CA GLN A 8 7.40 0.78 -8.49
C GLN A 8 7.72 0.41 -9.94
N LYS A 9 9.00 0.22 -10.26
CA LYS A 9 9.47 -0.13 -11.61
C LYS A 9 10.45 -1.28 -11.51
N SER A 10 10.50 -2.13 -12.54
CA SER A 10 11.54 -3.15 -12.69
C SER A 10 12.81 -2.57 -13.35
N GLY A 11 13.91 -3.29 -13.24
CA GLY A 11 15.19 -2.91 -13.79
C GLY A 11 16.21 -2.49 -12.74
N LYS A 12 17.26 -1.82 -13.17
CA LYS A 12 18.28 -1.24 -12.28
C LYS A 12 17.78 0.11 -11.77
N LEU A 13 17.60 0.22 -10.46
CA LEU A 13 17.19 1.45 -9.79
C LEU A 13 18.33 1.95 -8.91
N GLU A 14 18.67 3.21 -9.05
CA GLU A 14 19.66 3.86 -8.22
C GLU A 14 18.99 4.51 -7.00
N ILE A 15 19.54 4.23 -5.84
CA ILE A 15 19.20 4.93 -4.60
C ILE A 15 20.23 6.05 -4.46
N GLU A 16 19.75 7.28 -4.59
CA GLU A 16 20.59 8.47 -4.48
C GLU A 16 21.27 8.56 -3.12
N PRO A 17 22.46 9.18 -3.05
CA PRO A 17 23.18 9.39 -1.81
C PRO A 17 22.34 10.23 -0.84
N LEU A 18 22.24 9.78 0.40
CA LEU A 18 21.70 10.61 1.48
C LEU A 18 22.82 11.49 2.00
N SER A 19 22.68 12.81 1.86
CA SER A 19 23.60 13.80 2.43
C SER A 19 22.99 14.43 3.67
N LEU A 20 23.81 14.59 4.71
CA LEU A 20 23.44 15.24 5.97
C LEU A 20 24.46 16.34 6.25
N ASP A 21 23.98 17.53 6.56
CA ASP A 21 24.78 18.59 7.16
C ASP A 21 24.65 18.47 8.68
N ILE A 22 25.76 18.28 9.36
CA ILE A 22 25.81 18.10 10.82
C ILE A 22 26.73 19.14 11.43
N ASP A 23 26.25 19.84 12.45
CA ASP A 23 27.07 20.72 13.26
C ASP A 23 27.83 19.89 14.28
N VAL A 24 29.11 19.97 14.24
CA VAL A 24 30.03 19.24 15.15
C VAL A 24 30.90 20.21 15.90
N GLN A 25 31.15 19.91 17.17
CA GLN A 25 32.13 20.66 17.94
C GLN A 25 33.52 20.06 17.72
N VAL A 26 34.40 20.83 17.08
CA VAL A 26 35.79 20.41 16.85
C VAL A 26 36.76 21.11 17.79
N PRO A 27 37.72 20.38 18.34
CA PRO A 27 38.74 20.98 19.21
C PRO A 27 39.67 21.87 18.40
N THR A 28 39.92 23.06 18.89
CA THR A 28 40.94 23.96 18.33
C THR A 28 42.26 23.79 19.03
N ASN A 29 43.35 24.29 18.40
CA ASN A 29 44.67 24.35 19.03
C ASN A 29 44.77 25.44 20.11
N ARG A 30 43.68 26.16 20.42
CA ARG A 30 43.64 27.21 21.44
C ARG A 30 43.15 26.61 22.75
N ARG A 31 43.80 27.03 23.83
CA ARG A 31 43.42 26.69 25.20
C ARG A 31 42.92 27.95 25.92
N ASN A 32 41.94 27.77 26.78
CA ASN A 32 41.51 28.87 27.64
C ASN A 32 42.54 29.08 28.80
N ILE A 33 42.30 30.10 29.61
CA ILE A 33 43.15 30.45 30.75
C ILE A 33 43.32 29.32 31.81
N PHE A 34 42.40 28.33 31.76
CA PHE A 34 42.43 27.15 32.64
C PHE A 34 43.07 25.91 31.94
N GLY A 35 43.68 26.08 30.76
CA GLY A 35 44.32 25.01 30.02
C GLY A 35 43.39 24.07 29.23
N GLN A 36 42.07 24.32 29.24
CA GLN A 36 41.08 23.50 28.52
C GLN A 36 41.09 23.86 27.03
N VAL A 37 40.92 22.87 26.16
CA VAL A 37 40.82 23.03 24.73
C VAL A 37 39.51 23.75 24.37
N GLN A 38 39.59 24.80 23.59
CA GLN A 38 38.40 25.47 23.04
C GLN A 38 37.81 24.66 21.92
N LEU A 39 36.49 24.47 21.98
CA LEU A 39 35.69 23.85 20.92
C LEU A 39 35.07 24.95 20.04
N VAL A 40 35.04 24.73 18.75
CA VAL A 40 34.38 25.59 17.78
C VAL A 40 33.36 24.77 17.02
N GLU A 41 32.22 25.34 16.76
CA GLU A 41 31.21 24.73 15.88
C GLU A 41 31.72 24.76 14.43
N ASP A 42 31.68 23.61 13.78
CA ASP A 42 32.02 23.42 12.38
C ASP A 42 30.91 22.60 11.71
N ASN A 43 30.48 23.00 10.51
CA ASN A 43 29.47 22.31 9.74
C ASN A 43 30.14 21.30 8.81
N LYS A 44 29.82 20.02 8.99
CA LYS A 44 30.33 18.94 8.15
C LYS A 44 29.23 18.29 7.35
N ARG A 45 29.41 18.26 6.04
CA ARG A 45 28.58 17.46 5.14
C ARG A 45 29.11 16.05 5.07
N VAL A 46 28.29 15.07 5.49
CA VAL A 46 28.55 13.65 5.31
C VAL A 46 27.56 13.08 4.32
N SER A 47 28.04 12.27 3.38
CA SER A 47 27.20 11.65 2.36
C SER A 47 27.40 10.14 2.38
N ALA A 48 26.29 9.40 2.36
CA ALA A 48 26.30 7.97 2.06
C ALA A 48 26.51 7.80 0.54
N GLY A 49 27.25 6.76 0.13
CA GLY A 49 27.38 6.45 -1.30
C GLY A 49 26.06 6.07 -1.95
N SER A 50 25.93 6.25 -3.27
CA SER A 50 24.81 5.72 -4.04
C SER A 50 24.79 4.20 -4.00
N LYS A 51 23.60 3.60 -4.14
CA LYS A 51 23.44 2.16 -4.19
C LYS A 51 22.47 1.76 -5.28
N THR A 52 22.90 0.86 -6.16
CA THR A 52 22.04 0.31 -7.20
C THR A 52 21.39 -0.99 -6.71
N ILE A 53 20.07 -1.10 -6.90
CA ILE A 53 19.31 -2.33 -6.69
C ILE A 53 18.75 -2.82 -8.03
N THR A 54 18.65 -4.14 -8.19
CA THR A 54 18.02 -4.74 -9.37
C THR A 54 16.66 -5.31 -8.98
N VAL A 55 15.61 -4.77 -9.61
CA VAL A 55 14.22 -5.20 -9.41
C VAL A 55 13.82 -6.09 -10.57
N ARG A 56 13.45 -7.33 -10.27
CA ARG A 56 12.99 -8.29 -11.28
C ARG A 56 11.56 -7.97 -11.70
N PRO A 57 11.23 -8.03 -13.02
CA PRO A 57 9.85 -7.92 -13.46
C PRO A 57 9.05 -9.12 -12.96
N LEU A 58 7.74 -8.91 -12.78
CA LEU A 58 6.82 -10.01 -12.53
C LEU A 58 6.70 -10.86 -13.82
N PRO A 59 6.54 -12.21 -13.70
CA PRO A 59 6.37 -13.06 -14.86
C PRO A 59 5.08 -12.73 -15.61
N GLU A 60 5.14 -12.68 -16.95
CA GLU A 60 3.92 -12.52 -17.77
C GLU A 60 3.09 -13.81 -17.85
N ALA A 61 3.75 -14.97 -17.68
CA ALA A 61 3.06 -16.27 -17.66
C ALA A 61 2.15 -16.38 -16.44
N GLY A 62 0.86 -16.66 -16.68
CA GLY A 62 -0.16 -16.82 -15.64
C GLY A 62 -0.64 -15.50 -15.01
N LYS A 63 -0.30 -14.36 -15.58
CA LYS A 63 -0.79 -13.05 -15.13
C LYS A 63 -2.29 -12.92 -15.41
N PRO A 64 -3.13 -12.72 -14.39
CA PRO A 64 -4.57 -12.59 -14.58
C PRO A 64 -4.93 -11.30 -15.34
N GLU A 65 -6.00 -11.36 -16.11
CA GLU A 65 -6.61 -10.17 -16.69
C GLU A 65 -7.07 -9.20 -15.57
N GLY A 66 -6.84 -7.90 -15.74
CA GLY A 66 -7.18 -6.89 -14.73
C GLY A 66 -6.30 -6.92 -13.47
N PHE A 67 -5.11 -7.57 -13.52
CA PHE A 67 -4.17 -7.55 -12.42
C PHE A 67 -3.74 -6.13 -12.05
N SER A 68 -4.05 -5.71 -10.82
CA SER A 68 -3.85 -4.33 -10.33
C SER A 68 -2.44 -4.02 -9.80
N GLY A 69 -1.51 -4.98 -9.86
CA GLY A 69 -0.14 -4.79 -9.36
C GLY A 69 0.07 -5.20 -7.89
N ALA A 70 -0.87 -5.91 -7.29
CA ALA A 70 -0.76 -6.38 -5.92
C ALA A 70 0.33 -7.45 -5.75
N VAL A 71 1.32 -7.21 -4.90
CA VAL A 71 2.43 -8.13 -4.61
C VAL A 71 2.54 -8.34 -3.11
N GLY A 72 2.44 -9.58 -2.67
CA GLY A 72 2.47 -9.90 -1.25
C GLY A 72 1.66 -11.15 -0.91
N LYS A 73 1.10 -11.17 0.30
CA LYS A 73 0.19 -12.21 0.78
C LYS A 73 -1.05 -11.54 1.35
N PHE A 74 -2.17 -11.75 0.69
CA PHE A 74 -3.40 -11.02 0.98
C PHE A 74 -4.59 -11.94 1.19
N ASN A 75 -5.59 -11.40 1.90
CA ASN A 75 -6.95 -11.88 1.99
C ASN A 75 -7.89 -10.84 1.38
N PHE A 76 -8.97 -11.28 0.72
CA PHE A 76 -9.94 -10.44 0.07
C PHE A 76 -11.34 -10.76 0.59
N THR A 77 -12.11 -9.74 0.96
CA THR A 77 -13.46 -9.88 1.46
C THR A 77 -14.39 -8.84 0.86
N VAL A 78 -15.63 -9.26 0.60
CA VAL A 78 -16.74 -8.40 0.18
C VAL A 78 -17.87 -8.65 1.14
N THR A 79 -18.34 -7.64 1.86
CA THR A 79 -19.31 -7.79 2.94
C THR A 79 -20.39 -6.72 2.85
N PRO A 80 -21.64 -7.07 2.59
CA PRO A 80 -22.77 -6.15 2.71
C PRO A 80 -23.11 -5.89 4.17
N SER A 81 -23.57 -4.68 4.49
CA SER A 81 -24.03 -4.34 5.85
C SER A 81 -25.36 -5.03 6.20
N LYS A 82 -26.18 -5.31 5.20
CA LYS A 82 -27.46 -6.03 5.29
C LYS A 82 -27.84 -6.64 3.96
N THR A 83 -28.69 -7.65 3.96
CA THR A 83 -29.16 -8.36 2.75
C THR A 83 -30.62 -8.13 2.44
N ASN A 84 -31.39 -7.58 3.39
CA ASN A 84 -32.79 -7.24 3.24
C ASN A 84 -33.00 -5.75 3.46
N LEU A 85 -33.62 -5.09 2.49
CA LEU A 85 -33.89 -3.66 2.50
C LEU A 85 -35.37 -3.39 2.34
N LYS A 86 -35.87 -2.38 3.05
CA LYS A 86 -37.17 -1.77 2.80
C LYS A 86 -37.04 -0.76 1.65
N ASN A 87 -38.19 -0.36 1.10
CA ASN A 87 -38.20 0.67 0.04
C ASN A 87 -37.52 1.97 0.53
N GLY A 88 -36.60 2.51 -0.29
CA GLY A 88 -35.86 3.72 0.04
C GLY A 88 -34.67 3.55 0.99
N GLU A 89 -34.37 2.33 1.46
CA GLU A 89 -33.19 2.07 2.27
C GLU A 89 -31.95 1.82 1.40
N SER A 90 -30.82 2.26 1.89
CA SER A 90 -29.49 1.93 1.36
C SER A 90 -28.83 0.78 2.10
N LEU A 91 -27.86 0.14 1.48
CA LEU A 91 -26.90 -0.75 2.13
C LEU A 91 -25.48 -0.27 1.86
N ASP A 92 -24.57 -0.58 2.75
CA ASP A 92 -23.14 -0.39 2.53
C ASP A 92 -22.50 -1.72 2.14
N LEU A 93 -21.73 -1.70 1.03
CA LEU A 93 -20.92 -2.82 0.58
C LEU A 93 -19.45 -2.51 0.83
N LYS A 94 -18.86 -3.24 1.76
CA LYS A 94 -17.44 -3.12 2.07
C LYS A 94 -16.62 -4.09 1.24
N VAL A 95 -15.74 -3.56 0.40
CA VAL A 95 -14.72 -4.31 -0.35
C VAL A 95 -13.39 -4.09 0.36
N ALA A 96 -12.72 -5.15 0.82
CA ALA A 96 -11.52 -5.01 1.62
C ALA A 96 -10.44 -6.03 1.24
N VAL A 97 -9.18 -5.56 1.26
CA VAL A 97 -7.97 -6.39 1.18
C VAL A 97 -7.15 -6.16 2.43
N SER A 98 -6.74 -7.24 3.08
CA SER A 98 -5.86 -7.22 4.24
C SER A 98 -4.68 -8.15 4.06
N GLY A 99 -3.55 -7.84 4.66
CA GLY A 99 -2.36 -8.69 4.58
C GLY A 99 -1.04 -7.93 4.63
N THR A 100 -0.03 -8.55 4.05
CA THR A 100 1.34 -8.02 4.00
C THR A 100 1.81 -7.91 2.55
N GLY A 101 2.30 -6.73 2.17
CA GLY A 101 2.75 -6.45 0.81
C GLY A 101 2.61 -4.97 0.45
N ASN A 102 2.45 -4.68 -0.82
CA ASN A 102 2.44 -3.32 -1.36
C ASN A 102 1.06 -2.63 -1.31
N LEU A 103 0.36 -2.67 -0.17
CA LEU A 103 -1.03 -2.22 0.02
C LEU A 103 -1.35 -0.81 -0.51
N LYS A 104 -0.35 0.06 -0.64
CA LYS A 104 -0.53 1.44 -1.16
C LYS A 104 -0.32 1.57 -2.67
N LEU A 105 0.01 0.47 -3.37
CA LEU A 105 0.44 0.52 -4.78
C LEU A 105 -0.53 -0.16 -5.74
N PHE A 106 -1.72 -0.52 -5.30
CA PHE A 106 -2.77 -1.07 -6.14
C PHE A 106 -4.15 -0.56 -5.69
N THR A 107 -5.13 -0.73 -6.56
CA THR A 107 -6.53 -0.36 -6.31
C THR A 107 -7.39 -1.60 -6.11
N LEU A 108 -8.46 -1.44 -5.33
CA LEU A 108 -9.45 -2.50 -5.12
C LEU A 108 -10.35 -2.66 -6.36
N PRO A 109 -10.88 -3.88 -6.62
CA PRO A 109 -11.87 -4.08 -7.67
C PRO A 109 -13.17 -3.34 -7.34
N ARG A 110 -13.81 -2.78 -8.38
CA ARG A 110 -15.08 -2.08 -8.25
C ARG A 110 -16.25 -3.06 -8.44
N PRO A 111 -17.31 -3.00 -7.64
CA PRO A 111 -18.51 -3.80 -7.84
C PRO A 111 -19.19 -3.46 -9.18
N VAL A 112 -19.65 -4.50 -9.87
CA VAL A 112 -20.50 -4.36 -11.06
C VAL A 112 -21.94 -4.66 -10.64
N VAL A 113 -22.80 -3.65 -10.74
CA VAL A 113 -24.20 -3.73 -10.34
C VAL A 113 -25.11 -3.50 -11.55
N PRO A 114 -26.36 -4.05 -11.55
CA PRO A 114 -27.36 -3.73 -12.58
C PRO A 114 -27.73 -2.25 -12.61
N SER A 115 -28.23 -1.76 -13.74
CA SER A 115 -28.68 -0.36 -13.91
C SER A 115 -29.85 0.05 -13.00
N SER A 116 -30.55 -0.93 -12.41
CA SER A 116 -31.61 -0.72 -11.42
C SER A 116 -31.09 -0.49 -9.99
N ILE A 117 -29.78 -0.40 -9.85
CA ILE A 117 -29.08 -0.10 -8.58
C ILE A 117 -28.26 1.15 -8.78
N GLU A 118 -28.41 2.11 -7.91
CA GLU A 118 -27.49 3.25 -7.78
C GLU A 118 -26.28 2.83 -6.93
N LEU A 119 -25.09 2.98 -7.50
CA LEU A 119 -23.81 2.73 -6.85
C LEU A 119 -23.07 4.05 -6.71
N TYR A 120 -22.93 4.54 -5.49
CA TYR A 120 -22.17 5.75 -5.20
C TYR A 120 -20.68 5.46 -5.12
N ASP A 121 -19.87 6.49 -5.37
CA ASP A 121 -18.42 6.37 -5.22
C ASP A 121 -18.03 6.03 -3.79
N PRO A 122 -17.00 5.19 -3.60
CA PRO A 122 -16.70 4.66 -2.29
C PRO A 122 -15.99 5.65 -1.39
N VAL A 123 -16.16 5.48 -0.10
CA VAL A 123 -15.27 6.04 0.91
C VAL A 123 -14.09 5.10 1.09
N HIS A 124 -12.90 5.57 0.68
CA HIS A 124 -11.65 4.81 0.84
C HIS A 124 -11.10 4.93 2.27
N ASN A 125 -10.72 3.81 2.85
CA ASN A 125 -10.13 3.75 4.17
C ASN A 125 -8.86 2.91 4.18
N GLU A 126 -7.80 3.43 4.80
CA GLU A 126 -6.52 2.76 4.98
C GLU A 126 -6.18 2.61 6.46
N LYS A 127 -5.82 1.39 6.86
CA LYS A 127 -5.23 1.06 8.17
C LYS A 127 -3.93 0.31 7.92
N ILE A 128 -2.88 1.05 7.59
CA ILE A 128 -1.60 0.50 7.16
C ILE A 128 -0.48 0.89 8.12
N GLN A 129 0.37 -0.07 8.43
CA GLN A 129 1.61 0.13 9.15
C GLN A 129 2.79 -0.31 8.27
N THR A 130 3.93 0.37 8.40
CA THR A 130 5.14 0.04 7.63
C THR A 130 6.33 -0.14 8.58
N PRO A 131 6.34 -1.22 9.39
CA PRO A 131 7.51 -1.59 10.17
C PRO A 131 8.65 -2.07 9.25
N LEU A 132 9.86 -2.27 9.82
CA LEU A 132 11.02 -2.76 9.05
C LEU A 132 10.81 -4.17 8.44
N SER A 133 9.86 -4.94 8.95
CA SER A 133 9.45 -6.24 8.40
C SER A 133 8.62 -6.14 7.13
N GLY A 134 8.21 -4.94 6.73
CA GLY A 134 7.39 -4.69 5.55
C GLY A 134 6.01 -4.09 5.88
N MET A 135 5.36 -3.58 4.85
CA MET A 135 4.04 -2.98 4.94
C MET A 135 2.98 -4.04 5.23
N ASN A 136 2.12 -3.79 6.19
CA ASN A 136 0.98 -4.65 6.52
C ASN A 136 -0.23 -3.82 6.95
N GLY A 137 -1.41 -4.42 6.88
CA GLY A 137 -2.65 -3.75 7.28
C GLY A 137 -3.83 -4.13 6.42
N GLN A 138 -4.74 -3.16 6.26
CA GLN A 138 -5.96 -3.30 5.47
C GLN A 138 -6.24 -2.01 4.71
N ILE A 139 -6.70 -2.16 3.47
CA ILE A 139 -7.37 -1.13 2.69
C ILE A 139 -8.80 -1.56 2.41
N SER A 140 -9.73 -0.63 2.40
CA SER A 140 -11.12 -0.95 2.11
C SER A 140 -11.85 0.23 1.47
N ASP A 141 -12.76 -0.12 0.54
CA ASP A 141 -13.70 0.78 -0.11
C ASP A 141 -15.09 0.47 0.39
N LEU A 142 -15.77 1.48 0.90
CA LEU A 142 -17.15 1.39 1.38
C LEU A 142 -18.08 2.05 0.36
N TYR A 143 -18.81 1.23 -0.39
CA TYR A 143 -19.79 1.66 -1.39
C TYR A 143 -21.16 1.77 -0.77
N THR A 144 -21.89 2.86 -1.03
CA THR A 144 -23.32 2.95 -0.72
C THR A 144 -24.13 2.51 -1.94
N ILE A 145 -25.05 1.61 -1.74
CA ILE A 145 -25.89 0.98 -2.77
C ILE A 145 -27.37 1.25 -2.46
N ILE A 146 -28.11 1.74 -3.47
CA ILE A 146 -29.55 2.02 -3.35
C ILE A 146 -30.28 1.32 -4.49
N PRO A 147 -31.10 0.27 -4.20
CA PRO A 147 -31.99 -0.30 -5.19
C PRO A 147 -33.15 0.65 -5.53
N GLN A 148 -33.41 0.87 -6.82
CA GLN A 148 -34.47 1.76 -7.30
C GLN A 148 -35.86 1.10 -7.28
N PHE A 149 -35.93 -0.23 -7.33
CA PHE A 149 -37.18 -0.99 -7.41
C PHE A 149 -37.15 -2.17 -6.44
N LYS A 150 -38.35 -2.67 -6.12
CA LYS A 150 -38.50 -3.93 -5.38
C LYS A 150 -38.01 -5.10 -6.23
N GLY A 151 -37.13 -5.93 -5.72
CA GLY A 151 -36.61 -7.09 -6.45
C GLY A 151 -35.54 -7.83 -5.66
N LYS A 152 -34.97 -8.87 -6.29
CA LYS A 152 -33.76 -9.56 -5.84
C LYS A 152 -32.61 -9.15 -6.75
N TYR A 153 -31.55 -8.68 -6.19
CA TYR A 153 -30.39 -8.14 -6.91
C TYR A 153 -29.13 -8.90 -6.50
N PRO A 154 -28.75 -9.93 -7.26
CA PRO A 154 -27.48 -10.61 -7.00
C PRO A 154 -26.30 -9.68 -7.32
N ILE A 155 -25.40 -9.51 -6.37
CA ILE A 155 -24.12 -8.85 -6.60
C ILE A 155 -23.16 -9.93 -7.09
N LYS A 156 -22.69 -9.77 -8.33
CA LYS A 156 -21.77 -10.76 -8.94
C LYS A 156 -20.52 -10.94 -8.09
N PRO A 157 -20.00 -12.18 -8.00
CA PRO A 157 -18.73 -12.43 -7.33
C PRO A 157 -17.62 -11.53 -7.87
N MET A 158 -16.85 -10.95 -6.96
CA MET A 158 -15.72 -10.10 -7.26
C MET A 158 -14.43 -10.86 -7.08
N SER A 159 -13.47 -10.65 -7.97
CA SER A 159 -12.16 -11.31 -7.89
C SER A 159 -11.06 -10.30 -7.65
N PHE A 160 -10.11 -10.68 -6.79
CA PHE A 160 -8.89 -9.94 -6.52
C PHE A 160 -7.69 -10.86 -6.75
N SER A 161 -6.75 -10.40 -7.58
CA SER A 161 -5.55 -11.16 -7.93
C SER A 161 -4.29 -10.49 -7.40
N TYR A 162 -3.36 -11.30 -6.92
CA TYR A 162 -2.05 -10.84 -6.44
C TYR A 162 -0.94 -11.80 -6.78
N PHE A 163 0.29 -11.31 -6.81
CA PHE A 163 1.48 -12.14 -6.97
C PHE A 163 2.03 -12.51 -5.60
N ASP A 164 2.07 -13.80 -5.30
CA ASP A 164 2.59 -14.33 -4.04
C ASP A 164 4.10 -14.63 -4.19
N LEU A 165 4.92 -13.81 -3.52
CA LEU A 165 6.39 -13.95 -3.54
C LEU A 165 6.87 -15.28 -2.95
N GLY A 166 6.12 -15.88 -2.02
CA GLY A 166 6.48 -17.14 -1.39
C GLY A 166 6.37 -18.33 -2.34
N SER A 167 5.31 -18.36 -3.16
CA SER A 167 5.09 -19.40 -4.17
C SER A 167 5.62 -19.05 -5.56
N GLY A 168 5.95 -17.77 -5.81
CA GLY A 168 6.36 -17.27 -7.12
C GLY A 168 5.24 -17.33 -8.17
N ARG A 169 3.97 -17.26 -7.76
CA ARG A 169 2.80 -17.44 -8.62
C ARG A 169 1.73 -16.38 -8.36
N TYR A 170 0.91 -16.15 -9.37
CA TYR A 170 -0.32 -15.39 -9.21
C TYR A 170 -1.37 -16.22 -8.48
N LYS A 171 -2.10 -15.57 -7.59
CA LYS A 171 -3.26 -16.11 -6.87
C LYS A 171 -4.44 -15.21 -7.04
N THR A 172 -5.63 -15.80 -7.18
CA THR A 172 -6.90 -15.09 -7.28
C THR A 172 -7.82 -15.55 -6.15
N ILE A 173 -8.40 -14.60 -5.44
CA ILE A 173 -9.42 -14.84 -4.42
C ILE A 173 -10.72 -14.27 -4.97
N THR A 174 -11.78 -15.08 -4.95
CA THR A 174 -13.12 -14.67 -5.39
C THR A 174 -14.04 -14.59 -4.18
N SER A 175 -14.81 -13.50 -4.09
CA SER A 175 -15.84 -13.37 -3.06
C SER A 175 -17.00 -14.34 -3.30
N PRO A 176 -17.75 -14.76 -2.28
CA PRO A 176 -19.05 -15.40 -2.50
C PRO A 176 -20.01 -14.43 -3.21
N GLU A 177 -21.09 -15.01 -3.77
CA GLU A 177 -22.21 -14.28 -4.34
C GLU A 177 -23.08 -13.64 -3.24
#